data_6fba555fca90e7640daa7ad072027e45
#
_entry.id   6fba555fca90e7640daa7ad072027e45
#
_cell.length_a   1.000
_cell.length_b   1.000
_cell.length_c   1.000
_cell.angle_alpha   90.00
_cell.angle_beta   90.00
_cell.angle_gamma   90.00
#
_symmetry.space_group_name_H-M   'P 1'
#
loop_
_entity.id
_entity.type
_entity.pdbx_description
1 polymer ?
#
loop_
_entity_poly.entity_id
_entity_poly.type
_entity_poly.pdbx_seq_one_letter_code
_entity_poly.pdbx_strand_id
1 'polypeptide(L)'
;VVAREVENVPDTAREANGGPFDVVADVVGGPDVGDWLRMLRRGGRYVTAGAIAGPIVELDLRTLYLNDLELYGATVFAPPVFAALVSYIERGEIEPAVGATFPLEEIHAAQAAFERKAHTGALVLTIAEGE
;
A
#
# COMPACT_ATOMS: atom_id res chain seq x y z
N VAL A 1 -1.12 -11.29 -8.11
CA VAL A 1 -2.02 -10.12 -7.92
C VAL A 1 -3.44 -10.65 -7.82
N VAL A 2 -4.19 -10.17 -6.84
CA VAL A 2 -5.62 -10.48 -6.63
C VAL A 2 -6.43 -9.25 -7.01
N ALA A 3 -7.52 -9.45 -7.76
CA ALA A 3 -8.42 -8.38 -8.13
C ALA A 3 -9.18 -7.85 -6.90
N ARG A 4 -9.50 -6.56 -6.89
CA ARG A 4 -10.20 -5.91 -5.78
C ARG A 4 -11.68 -6.30 -5.69
N GLU A 5 -12.24 -6.77 -6.80
CA GLU A 5 -13.65 -7.09 -6.97
C GLU A 5 -14.02 -8.52 -6.55
N VAL A 6 -13.09 -9.30 -6.03
CA VAL A 6 -13.40 -10.63 -5.50
C VAL A 6 -14.13 -10.52 -4.16
N GLU A 7 -15.04 -11.45 -3.88
CA GLU A 7 -15.93 -11.41 -2.71
C GLU A 7 -15.17 -11.46 -1.37
N ASN A 8 -14.05 -12.15 -1.32
CA ASN A 8 -13.18 -12.25 -0.13
C ASN A 8 -11.72 -12.10 -0.54
N VAL A 9 -11.24 -10.85 -0.56
CA VAL A 9 -9.86 -10.54 -0.96
C VAL A 9 -8.83 -11.22 -0.05
N PRO A 10 -8.95 -11.21 1.31
CA PRO A 10 -7.98 -11.86 2.17
C PRO A 10 -7.84 -13.36 1.90
N ASP A 11 -8.92 -14.12 1.83
CA ASP A 11 -8.87 -15.56 1.59
C ASP A 11 -8.31 -15.87 0.20
N THR A 12 -8.77 -15.16 -0.84
CA THR A 12 -8.25 -15.31 -2.20
C THR A 12 -6.74 -15.00 -2.27
N ALA A 13 -6.28 -13.99 -1.54
CA ALA A 13 -4.86 -13.67 -1.46
C ALA A 13 -4.05 -14.77 -0.77
N ARG A 14 -4.59 -15.35 0.31
CA ARG A 14 -3.95 -16.47 1.02
C ARG A 14 -3.83 -17.69 0.15
N GLU A 15 -4.87 -18.07 -0.59
CA GLU A 15 -4.86 -19.18 -1.53
C GLU A 15 -3.82 -18.95 -2.64
N ALA A 16 -3.80 -17.75 -3.24
CA ALA A 16 -2.83 -17.40 -4.27
C ALA A 16 -1.38 -17.40 -3.77
N ASN A 17 -1.16 -17.13 -2.46
CA ASN A 17 0.15 -17.21 -1.82
C ASN A 17 0.57 -18.64 -1.46
N GLY A 18 -0.35 -19.59 -1.47
CA GLY A 18 -0.10 -20.96 -1.02
C GLY A 18 -0.02 -21.12 0.50
N GLY A 19 -0.52 -20.13 1.27
CA GLY A 19 -0.54 -20.16 2.72
C GLY A 19 -0.55 -18.78 3.37
N PRO A 20 -0.35 -18.72 4.71
CA PRO A 20 -0.36 -17.46 5.44
C PRO A 20 0.81 -16.56 5.06
N PHE A 21 0.66 -15.27 5.33
CA PHE A 21 1.66 -14.23 5.06
C PHE A 21 2.59 -14.01 6.26
N ASP A 22 3.83 -13.61 5.98
CA ASP A 22 4.78 -13.12 7.00
C ASP A 22 4.45 -11.69 7.42
N VAL A 23 4.04 -10.86 6.45
CA VAL A 23 3.80 -9.43 6.64
C VAL A 23 2.57 -9.00 5.84
N VAL A 24 1.74 -8.17 6.46
CA VAL A 24 0.70 -7.39 5.79
C VAL A 24 1.03 -5.91 5.93
N ALA A 25 1.14 -5.21 4.81
CA ALA A 25 1.28 -3.75 4.75
C ALA A 25 -0.04 -3.15 4.25
N ASP A 26 -0.72 -2.43 5.12
CA ASP A 26 -2.05 -1.89 4.88
C ASP A 26 -2.03 -0.36 4.86
N VAL A 27 -2.52 0.21 3.76
CA VAL A 27 -2.71 1.66 3.57
C VAL A 27 -4.18 2.04 3.45
N VAL A 28 -5.08 1.10 3.68
CA VAL A 28 -6.52 1.22 3.43
C VAL A 28 -7.32 1.21 4.72
N GLY A 29 -6.99 0.33 5.67
CA GLY A 29 -7.73 0.13 6.91
C GLY A 29 -9.15 -0.42 6.67
N GLY A 30 -10.08 -0.02 7.53
CA GLY A 30 -11.50 -0.39 7.40
C GLY A 30 -11.84 -1.75 8.00
N PRO A 31 -13.02 -2.31 7.65
CA PRO A 31 -13.58 -3.48 8.33
C PRO A 31 -12.76 -4.76 8.13
N ASP A 32 -11.99 -4.85 7.06
CA ASP A 32 -11.25 -6.07 6.70
C ASP A 32 -9.95 -6.28 7.51
N VAL A 33 -9.58 -5.32 8.38
CA VAL A 33 -8.35 -5.43 9.19
C VAL A 33 -8.30 -6.71 10.01
N GLY A 34 -9.43 -7.13 10.61
CA GLY A 34 -9.51 -8.37 11.35
C GLY A 34 -9.23 -9.61 10.49
N ASP A 35 -9.66 -9.61 9.24
CA ASP A 35 -9.42 -10.69 8.28
C ASP A 35 -7.95 -10.71 7.85
N TRP A 36 -7.35 -9.55 7.58
CA TRP A 36 -5.92 -9.45 7.29
C TRP A 36 -5.04 -9.98 8.41
N LEU A 37 -5.40 -9.73 9.68
CA LEU A 37 -4.67 -10.28 10.83
C LEU A 37 -4.76 -11.81 10.88
N ARG A 38 -5.92 -12.40 10.53
CA ARG A 38 -6.08 -13.86 10.46
C ARG A 38 -5.30 -14.53 9.32
N MET A 39 -4.90 -13.75 8.30
CA MET A 39 -4.06 -14.23 7.20
C MET A 39 -2.58 -14.35 7.57
N LEU A 40 -2.16 -13.74 8.65
CA LEU A 40 -0.76 -13.80 9.11
C LEU A 40 -0.43 -15.17 9.71
N ARG A 41 0.78 -15.64 9.46
CA ARG A 41 1.31 -16.76 10.22
C ARG A 41 1.56 -16.38 11.67
N ARG A 42 1.76 -17.35 12.53
CA ARG A 42 2.21 -17.10 13.90
C ARG A 42 3.54 -16.30 13.89
N GLY A 43 3.63 -15.26 14.71
CA GLY A 43 4.75 -14.31 14.72
C GLY A 43 4.78 -13.41 13.49
N GLY A 44 3.68 -13.29 12.75
CA GLY A 44 3.55 -12.41 11.61
C GLY A 44 3.40 -10.95 12.02
N ARG A 45 3.60 -10.04 11.08
CA ARG A 45 3.61 -8.60 11.31
C ARG A 45 2.57 -7.89 10.47
N TYR A 46 1.84 -6.98 11.08
CA TYR A 46 0.92 -6.08 10.41
C TYR A 46 1.38 -4.64 10.58
N VAL A 47 1.46 -3.89 9.50
CA VAL A 47 1.76 -2.46 9.54
C VAL A 47 0.65 -1.68 8.85
N THR A 48 0.13 -0.66 9.53
CA THR A 48 -0.82 0.28 8.94
C THR A 48 -0.17 1.65 8.71
N ALA A 49 -0.38 2.21 7.52
CA ALA A 49 0.10 3.53 7.12
C ALA A 49 -1.02 4.42 6.56
N GLY A 50 -2.28 3.98 6.65
CA GLY A 50 -3.45 4.74 6.21
C GLY A 50 -4.75 4.02 6.56
N ALA A 51 -5.85 4.76 6.55
CA ALA A 51 -7.16 4.27 6.95
C ALA A 51 -8.30 4.90 6.14
N ILE A 52 -8.14 4.98 4.83
CA ILE A 52 -9.11 5.65 3.93
C ILE A 52 -10.48 4.94 3.91
N ALA A 53 -10.53 3.62 4.17
CA ALA A 53 -11.76 2.86 4.26
C ALA A 53 -12.42 2.92 5.65
N GLY A 54 -11.79 3.57 6.62
CA GLY A 54 -12.29 3.80 7.97
C GLY A 54 -11.22 3.62 9.03
N PRO A 55 -11.12 4.57 9.99
CA PRO A 55 -10.06 4.53 11.01
C PRO A 55 -10.43 3.69 12.24
N ILE A 56 -11.70 3.36 12.42
CA ILE A 56 -12.19 2.58 13.56
C ILE A 56 -12.47 1.16 13.10
N VAL A 57 -11.80 0.20 13.73
CA VAL A 57 -11.89 -1.22 13.38
C VAL A 57 -12.15 -2.08 14.61
N GLU A 58 -12.81 -3.21 14.43
CA GLU A 58 -12.96 -4.22 15.46
C GLU A 58 -11.75 -5.15 15.46
N LEU A 59 -11.16 -5.37 16.64
CA LEU A 59 -10.03 -6.26 16.82
C LEU A 59 -10.34 -7.33 17.87
N ASP A 60 -10.37 -8.59 17.46
CA ASP A 60 -10.34 -9.71 18.42
C ASP A 60 -8.92 -9.91 18.94
N LEU A 61 -8.70 -9.52 20.20
CA LEU A 61 -7.40 -9.61 20.86
C LEU A 61 -6.86 -11.04 20.91
N ARG A 62 -7.73 -12.07 20.83
CA ARG A 62 -7.30 -13.47 20.76
C ARG A 62 -6.53 -13.74 19.48
N THR A 63 -6.93 -13.15 18.35
CA THR A 63 -6.19 -13.22 17.10
C THR A 63 -4.77 -12.68 17.27
N LEU A 64 -4.62 -11.59 18.03
CA LEU A 64 -3.31 -10.96 18.28
C LEU A 64 -2.43 -11.83 19.18
N TYR A 65 -2.89 -12.13 20.44
CA TYR A 65 -1.99 -12.72 21.43
C TYR A 65 -1.80 -14.24 21.26
N LEU A 66 -2.82 -14.98 20.73
CA LEU A 66 -2.66 -16.42 20.51
C LEU A 66 -1.76 -16.76 19.31
N ASN A 67 -1.56 -15.80 18.42
CA ASN A 67 -0.68 -15.96 17.25
C ASN A 67 0.63 -15.17 17.39
N ASP A 68 0.91 -14.57 18.54
CA ASP A 68 2.11 -13.75 18.78
C ASP A 68 2.33 -12.69 17.68
N LEU A 69 1.26 -12.02 17.22
CA LEU A 69 1.35 -11.03 16.15
C LEU A 69 1.94 -9.71 16.64
N GLU A 70 2.64 -9.04 15.75
CA GLU A 70 3.17 -7.70 15.98
C GLU A 70 2.41 -6.68 15.12
N LEU A 71 1.93 -5.60 15.75
CA LEU A 71 1.22 -4.51 15.08
C LEU A 71 2.05 -3.23 15.13
N TYR A 72 2.19 -2.59 13.96
CA TYR A 72 2.95 -1.35 13.80
C TYR A 72 2.10 -0.26 13.15
N GLY A 73 2.25 0.96 13.65
CA GLY A 73 1.80 2.17 12.97
C GLY A 73 2.96 2.82 12.22
N ALA A 74 2.74 3.25 11.00
CA ALA A 74 3.69 4.01 10.22
C ALA A 74 3.02 5.28 9.69
N THR A 75 3.74 6.41 9.74
CA THR A 75 3.27 7.69 9.23
C THR A 75 4.37 8.36 8.41
N VAL A 76 4.94 9.44 8.89
CA VAL A 76 6.00 10.18 8.22
C VAL A 76 7.35 9.54 8.55
N PHE A 77 8.12 9.27 7.52
CA PHE A 77 9.49 8.77 7.69
C PHE A 77 10.47 9.92 7.97
N ALA A 78 11.55 9.61 8.68
CA ALA A 78 12.62 10.57 8.94
C ALA A 78 13.31 11.00 7.63
N PRO A 79 13.78 12.26 7.50
CA PRO A 79 14.42 12.76 6.28
C PRO A 79 15.52 11.85 5.69
N PRO A 80 16.39 11.18 6.49
CA PRO A 80 17.39 10.27 5.94
C PRO A 80 16.83 9.08 5.18
N VAL A 81 15.60 8.64 5.50
CA VAL A 81 14.95 7.52 4.81
C VAL A 81 14.63 7.89 3.36
N PHE A 82 14.18 9.13 3.11
CA PHE A 82 13.93 9.61 1.76
C PHE A 82 15.24 9.71 0.95
N ALA A 83 16.31 10.24 1.55
CA ALA A 83 17.61 10.30 0.91
C ALA A 83 18.14 8.88 0.54
N ALA A 84 17.95 7.91 1.44
CA ALA A 84 18.29 6.52 1.16
C ALA A 84 17.46 5.95 -0.01
N LEU A 85 16.15 6.22 -0.05
CA LEU A 85 15.27 5.80 -1.16
C LEU A 85 15.76 6.36 -2.51
N VAL A 86 16.09 7.66 -2.56
CA VAL A 86 16.64 8.28 -3.78
C VAL A 86 17.91 7.55 -4.22
N SER A 87 18.81 7.24 -3.29
CA SER A 87 20.04 6.51 -3.61
C SER A 87 19.78 5.10 -4.17
N TYR A 88 18.75 4.39 -3.69
CA TYR A 88 18.35 3.09 -4.26
C TYR A 88 17.83 3.23 -5.69
N ILE A 89 17.07 4.29 -5.96
CA ILE A 89 16.55 4.58 -7.31
C ILE A 89 17.71 4.92 -8.26
N GLU A 90 18.64 5.78 -7.84
CA GLU A 90 19.80 6.18 -8.63
C GLU A 90 20.71 5.00 -9.00
N ARG A 91 20.82 3.99 -8.13
CA ARG A 91 21.56 2.75 -8.41
C ARG A 91 20.77 1.73 -9.21
N GLY A 92 19.51 2.02 -9.56
CA GLY A 92 18.65 1.09 -10.29
C GLY A 92 18.18 -0.11 -9.47
N GLU A 93 18.28 -0.06 -8.12
CA GLU A 93 17.81 -1.13 -7.24
C GLU A 93 16.29 -1.06 -7.01
N ILE A 94 15.71 0.11 -7.20
CA ILE A 94 14.27 0.36 -7.18
C ILE A 94 13.90 1.15 -8.43
N GLU A 95 12.91 0.68 -9.17
CA GLU A 95 12.34 1.37 -10.33
C GLU A 95 10.94 1.87 -9.98
N PRO A 96 10.72 3.20 -9.83
CA PRO A 96 9.39 3.74 -9.57
C PRO A 96 8.47 3.50 -10.77
N ALA A 97 7.29 2.93 -10.50
CA ALA A 97 6.30 2.74 -11.55
C ALA A 97 5.66 4.08 -11.94
N VAL A 98 5.84 4.49 -13.19
CA VAL A 98 5.17 5.66 -13.80
C VAL A 98 4.08 5.17 -14.73
N GLY A 99 2.83 5.52 -14.40
CA GLY A 99 1.66 5.12 -15.20
C GLY A 99 1.42 6.00 -16.42
N ALA A 100 1.61 7.31 -16.27
CA ALA A 100 1.56 8.29 -17.36
C ALA A 100 2.27 9.59 -16.95
N THR A 101 2.65 10.37 -17.96
CA THR A 101 3.25 11.70 -17.78
C THR A 101 2.42 12.72 -18.52
N PHE A 102 2.19 13.88 -17.91
CA PHE A 102 1.46 15.00 -18.49
C PHE A 102 2.28 16.28 -18.35
N PRO A 103 2.26 17.20 -19.30
CA PRO A 103 2.76 18.54 -19.07
C PRO A 103 1.92 19.26 -18.01
N LEU A 104 2.51 20.19 -17.27
CA LEU A 104 1.82 20.89 -16.17
C LEU A 104 0.55 21.61 -16.65
N GLU A 105 0.56 22.12 -17.88
CA GLU A 105 -0.59 22.79 -18.51
C GLU A 105 -1.80 21.87 -18.66
N GLU A 106 -1.58 20.54 -18.70
CA GLU A 106 -2.62 19.51 -18.79
C GLU A 106 -3.04 18.95 -17.42
N ILE A 107 -2.83 19.69 -16.33
CA ILE A 107 -3.14 19.24 -14.97
C ILE A 107 -4.59 18.72 -14.82
N HIS A 108 -5.57 19.36 -15.49
CA HIS A 108 -6.97 18.90 -15.45
C HIS A 108 -7.14 17.50 -16.08
N ALA A 109 -6.43 17.22 -17.16
CA ALA A 109 -6.46 15.89 -17.79
C ALA A 109 -5.80 14.84 -16.88
N ALA A 110 -4.68 15.20 -16.23
CA ALA A 110 -4.00 14.36 -15.25
C ALA A 110 -4.90 14.05 -14.04
N GLN A 111 -5.60 15.05 -13.51
CA GLN A 111 -6.56 14.87 -12.41
C GLN A 111 -7.71 13.94 -12.81
N ALA A 112 -8.31 14.15 -13.98
CA ALA A 112 -9.37 13.28 -14.49
C ALA A 112 -8.87 11.85 -14.70
N ALA A 113 -7.62 11.65 -15.14
CA ALA A 113 -7.00 10.33 -15.25
C ALA A 113 -6.80 9.69 -13.87
N PHE A 114 -6.37 10.46 -12.88
CA PHE A 114 -6.18 9.99 -11.50
C PHE A 114 -7.50 9.56 -10.85
N GLU A 115 -8.58 10.31 -11.06
CA GLU A 115 -9.92 10.01 -10.52
C GLU A 115 -10.50 8.71 -11.08
N ARG A 116 -10.23 8.38 -12.33
CA ARG A 116 -10.67 7.12 -12.94
C ARG A 116 -10.07 5.88 -12.31
N LYS A 117 -8.95 6.00 -11.57
CA LYS A 117 -8.24 4.89 -10.88
C LYS A 117 -7.91 3.69 -11.79
N ALA A 118 -7.78 3.91 -13.09
CA ALA A 118 -7.52 2.88 -14.10
C ALA A 118 -6.03 2.74 -14.48
N HIS A 119 -5.16 3.42 -13.75
CA HIS A 119 -3.70 3.40 -13.98
C HIS A 119 -2.98 2.61 -12.89
N THR A 120 -1.81 2.10 -13.23
CA THR A 120 -0.84 1.54 -12.28
C THR A 120 0.39 2.45 -12.23
N GLY A 121 0.89 2.75 -11.05
CA GLY A 121 2.01 3.68 -10.85
C GLY A 121 1.56 5.13 -10.67
N ALA A 122 2.53 6.02 -10.58
CA ALA A 122 2.30 7.45 -10.39
C ALA A 122 1.91 8.14 -11.70
N LEU A 123 1.02 9.15 -11.62
CA LEU A 123 0.85 10.12 -12.68
C LEU A 123 1.78 11.30 -12.42
N VAL A 124 2.67 11.58 -13.36
CA VAL A 124 3.74 12.56 -13.21
C VAL A 124 3.42 13.81 -14.03
N LEU A 125 3.57 14.98 -13.42
CA LEU A 125 3.52 16.25 -14.14
C LEU A 125 4.95 16.69 -14.46
N THR A 126 5.22 17.03 -15.72
CA THR A 126 6.47 17.63 -16.14
C THR A 126 6.32 19.16 -16.19
N ILE A 127 7.32 19.84 -15.64
CA ILE A 127 7.43 21.30 -15.72
C ILE A 127 8.44 21.56 -16.84
N ALA A 128 8.07 22.38 -17.84
CA ALA A 128 9.02 22.79 -18.85
C ALA A 128 10.19 23.51 -18.17
N GLU A 129 11.43 23.14 -18.50
CA GLU A 129 12.59 23.90 -18.07
C GLU A 129 12.46 25.29 -18.72
N GLY A 130 12.39 26.34 -17.91
CA GLY A 130 12.36 27.71 -18.41
C GLY A 130 13.64 28.00 -19.18
N GLU A 131 13.51 28.60 -20.35
CA GLU A 131 14.61 29.17 -21.11
C GLU A 131 15.34 30.27 -20.33
#